data_9ebe6042dd90484519a2c1fb8d1114fe
#
_entry.id   9ebe6042dd90484519a2c1fb8d1114fe
#
_cell.length_a   1.000
_cell.length_b   1.000
_cell.length_c   1.000
_cell.angle_alpha   90.00
_cell.angle_beta   90.00
_cell.angle_gamma   90.00
#
_symmetry.space_group_name_H-M   'P 1'
#
loop_
_entity.id
_entity.type
_entity.pdbx_description
1 polymer ?
#
loop_
_entity_poly.entity_id
_entity_poly.type
_entity_poly.pdbx_seq_one_letter_code
_entity_poly.pdbx_strand_id
1 'polypeptide(L)'
;VYLRMNLPETKRHSQPIVSLRPAVRVYECLLAYRGEHGYGGAEDYIFMPQLKNREHALAVLNFFFHWVLEKAGLEKGPLGQSRTLYCLRHTAITLRLLYGQGIDMLTLARNARTSVNMVERFYASVLSGEMNVGLLQSRRSRGS
;
A
#
# COMPACT_ATOMS: atom_id res chain seq x y z
N VAL A 1 10.76 -13.40 1.72
CA VAL A 1 9.34 -13.80 1.72
C VAL A 1 8.49 -12.57 1.47
N TYR A 2 7.49 -12.64 0.61
CA TYR A 2 6.53 -11.60 0.27
C TYR A 2 5.22 -12.22 -0.23
N LEU A 3 4.13 -11.48 -0.17
CA LEU A 3 2.88 -11.86 -0.81
C LEU A 3 2.89 -11.38 -2.27
N ARG A 4 2.53 -12.25 -3.18
CA ARG A 4 2.25 -11.92 -4.57
C ARG A 4 0.73 -11.85 -4.75
N MET A 5 0.24 -10.70 -5.18
CA MET A 5 -1.20 -10.45 -5.29
C MET A 5 -1.56 -10.21 -6.75
N ASN A 6 -2.43 -11.06 -7.28
CA ASN A 6 -3.04 -10.88 -8.59
C ASN A 6 -4.32 -10.09 -8.39
N LEU A 7 -4.30 -8.84 -8.81
CA LEU A 7 -5.48 -7.97 -8.76
C LEU A 7 -6.17 -7.98 -10.14
N PRO A 8 -7.47 -7.67 -10.19
CA PRO A 8 -8.18 -7.56 -11.46
C PRO A 8 -7.42 -6.69 -12.46
N GLU A 9 -7.35 -7.15 -13.69
CA GLU A 9 -6.68 -6.42 -14.76
C GLU A 9 -7.42 -5.13 -15.08
N THR A 10 -6.65 -4.12 -15.41
CA THR A 10 -7.14 -2.86 -15.96
C THR A 10 -6.41 -2.58 -17.26
N LYS A 11 -6.91 -1.67 -18.08
CA LYS A 11 -6.26 -1.29 -19.35
C LYS A 11 -4.78 -0.89 -19.22
N ARG A 12 -4.34 -0.54 -18.00
CA ARG A 12 -2.97 -0.05 -17.74
C ARG A 12 -2.14 -0.96 -16.84
N HIS A 13 -2.74 -1.93 -16.16
CA HIS A 13 -2.06 -2.70 -15.12
C HIS A 13 -2.52 -4.16 -15.15
N SER A 14 -1.71 -5.03 -15.73
CA SER A 14 -1.90 -6.49 -15.77
C SER A 14 -0.95 -7.26 -14.84
N GLN A 15 0.11 -6.59 -14.37
CA GLN A 15 1.14 -7.24 -13.57
C GLN A 15 0.69 -7.44 -12.11
N PRO A 16 1.10 -8.56 -11.47
CA PRO A 16 0.91 -8.75 -10.05
C PRO A 16 1.67 -7.71 -9.26
N ILE A 17 1.17 -7.40 -8.07
CA ILE A 17 1.88 -6.57 -7.10
C ILE A 17 2.48 -7.42 -6.00
N VAL A 18 3.51 -6.92 -5.35
CA VAL A 18 4.18 -7.59 -4.23
C VAL A 18 4.09 -6.75 -2.96
N SER A 19 3.92 -7.46 -1.84
CA SER A 19 3.86 -6.82 -0.53
C SER A 19 5.24 -6.53 0.04
N LEU A 20 5.30 -5.69 1.06
CA LEU A 20 6.43 -5.62 1.97
C LEU A 20 6.48 -6.88 2.84
N ARG A 21 7.68 -7.24 3.31
CA ARG A 21 7.90 -8.39 4.19
C ARG A 21 7.01 -8.39 5.45
N PRO A 22 6.82 -7.28 6.18
CA PRO A 22 5.96 -7.26 7.36
C PRO A 22 4.48 -7.60 7.08
N ALA A 23 3.99 -7.36 5.86
CA ALA A 23 2.61 -7.67 5.49
C ALA A 23 2.32 -9.18 5.48
N VAL A 24 3.34 -10.02 5.31
CA VAL A 24 3.19 -11.48 5.31
C VAL A 24 2.65 -11.95 6.65
N ARG A 25 3.26 -11.52 7.76
CA ARG A 25 2.82 -11.87 9.10
C ARG A 25 1.38 -11.41 9.38
N VAL A 26 1.06 -10.18 8.98
CA VAL A 26 -0.32 -9.65 9.16
C VAL A 26 -1.33 -10.50 8.39
N TYR A 27 -0.98 -10.89 7.17
CA TYR A 27 -1.82 -11.73 6.34
C TYR A 27 -2.01 -13.14 6.94
N GLU A 28 -0.93 -13.75 7.45
CA GLU A 28 -0.98 -15.06 8.12
C GLU A 28 -1.88 -15.02 9.37
N CYS A 29 -1.75 -13.99 10.20
CA CYS A 29 -2.64 -13.79 11.36
C CYS A 29 -4.10 -13.63 10.93
N LEU A 30 -4.36 -12.87 9.85
CA LEU A 30 -5.71 -12.71 9.32
C LEU A 30 -6.29 -14.02 8.80
N LEU A 31 -5.50 -14.83 8.09
CA LEU A 31 -5.92 -16.14 7.62
C LEU A 31 -6.24 -17.10 8.77
N ALA A 32 -5.39 -17.15 9.80
CA ALA A 32 -5.63 -17.99 10.99
C ALA A 32 -6.95 -17.60 11.68
N TYR A 33 -7.13 -16.31 11.96
CA TYR A 33 -8.37 -15.80 12.54
C TYR A 33 -9.62 -16.16 11.70
N ARG A 34 -9.52 -16.04 10.38
CA ARG A 34 -10.62 -16.40 9.47
C ARG A 34 -10.92 -17.88 9.49
N GLY A 35 -9.89 -18.75 9.52
CA GLY A 35 -10.03 -20.19 9.63
C GLY A 35 -10.78 -20.62 10.90
N GLU A 36 -10.47 -20.01 12.02
CA GLU A 36 -11.15 -20.24 13.30
C GLU A 36 -12.65 -19.86 13.26
N HIS A 37 -13.04 -18.94 12.34
CA HIS A 37 -14.41 -18.48 12.18
C HIS A 37 -15.13 -19.12 10.95
N GLY A 38 -14.55 -20.18 10.40
CA GLY A 38 -15.15 -20.91 9.27
C GLY A 38 -14.96 -20.27 7.90
N TYR A 39 -14.04 -19.31 7.77
CA TYR A 39 -13.66 -18.65 6.51
C TYR A 39 -12.20 -18.92 6.19
N GLY A 40 -11.90 -19.61 5.14
CA GLY A 40 -10.53 -19.93 4.74
C GLY A 40 -10.46 -20.59 3.37
N GLY A 41 -11.59 -20.69 2.69
CA GLY A 41 -11.69 -21.21 1.33
C GLY A 41 -11.01 -20.30 0.31
N ALA A 42 -10.60 -20.88 -0.82
CA ALA A 42 -9.96 -20.13 -1.91
C ALA A 42 -10.85 -19.03 -2.49
N GLU A 43 -12.16 -19.20 -2.41
CA GLU A 43 -13.17 -18.26 -2.94
C GLU A 43 -13.60 -17.21 -1.90
N ASP A 44 -13.11 -17.31 -0.67
CA ASP A 44 -13.47 -16.35 0.37
C ASP A 44 -12.72 -15.01 0.20
N TYR A 45 -13.44 -13.92 0.38
CA TYR A 45 -12.83 -12.61 0.39
C TYR A 45 -11.86 -12.46 1.56
N ILE A 46 -10.73 -11.78 1.34
CA ILE A 46 -9.73 -11.53 2.37
C ILE A 46 -10.31 -10.68 3.51
N PHE A 47 -11.05 -9.63 3.17
CA PHE A 47 -11.66 -8.73 4.15
C PHE A 47 -13.17 -8.93 4.21
N MET A 48 -13.69 -9.10 5.42
CA MET A 48 -15.12 -9.29 5.70
C MET A 48 -15.76 -10.39 4.86
N PRO A 49 -15.27 -11.65 4.94
CA PRO A 49 -15.76 -12.76 4.13
C PRO A 49 -17.24 -13.06 4.37
N GLN A 50 -17.76 -12.74 5.56
CA GLN A 50 -19.16 -12.89 5.93
C GLN A 50 -20.11 -11.98 5.14
N LEU A 51 -19.63 -10.90 4.55
CA LEU A 51 -20.43 -9.94 3.81
C LEU A 51 -20.30 -10.19 2.31
N LYS A 52 -21.29 -10.83 1.71
CA LYS A 52 -21.32 -11.08 0.26
C LYS A 52 -21.46 -9.79 -0.56
N ASN A 53 -22.25 -8.83 -0.07
CA ASN A 53 -22.36 -7.51 -0.69
C ASN A 53 -21.09 -6.69 -0.42
N ARG A 54 -20.29 -6.47 -1.46
CA ARG A 54 -18.99 -5.79 -1.36
C ARG A 54 -19.09 -4.28 -1.15
N GLU A 55 -20.17 -3.65 -1.57
CA GLU A 55 -20.43 -2.23 -1.27
C GLU A 55 -20.71 -2.05 0.22
N HIS A 56 -21.51 -2.94 0.80
CA HIS A 56 -21.74 -2.96 2.23
C HIS A 56 -20.44 -3.23 3.01
N ALA A 57 -19.65 -4.23 2.59
CA ALA A 57 -18.35 -4.50 3.21
C ALA A 57 -17.42 -3.27 3.19
N LEU A 58 -17.38 -2.53 2.08
CA LEU A 58 -16.60 -1.31 1.97
C LEU A 58 -17.14 -0.20 2.89
N ALA A 59 -18.46 -0.06 2.99
CA ALA A 59 -19.08 0.91 3.89
C ALA A 59 -18.73 0.63 5.37
N VAL A 60 -18.78 -0.64 5.78
CA VAL A 60 -18.39 -1.08 7.13
C VAL A 60 -16.90 -0.83 7.39
N LEU A 61 -16.03 -1.12 6.42
CA LEU A 61 -14.59 -0.83 6.51
C LEU A 61 -14.33 0.67 6.66
N ASN A 62 -15.00 1.51 5.88
CA ASN A 62 -14.89 2.96 6.01
C ASN A 62 -15.37 3.46 7.37
N PHE A 63 -16.48 2.92 7.88
CA PHE A 63 -16.99 3.26 9.20
C PHE A 63 -15.95 2.98 10.28
N PHE A 64 -15.40 1.77 10.33
CA PHE A 64 -14.37 1.42 11.31
C PHE A 64 -13.08 2.21 11.12
N PHE A 65 -12.69 2.51 9.90
CA PHE A 65 -11.53 3.35 9.63
C PHE A 65 -11.69 4.75 10.21
N HIS A 66 -12.84 5.38 9.98
CA HIS A 66 -13.15 6.68 10.55
C HIS A 66 -13.22 6.65 12.07
N TRP A 67 -13.82 5.62 12.65
CA TRP A 67 -13.87 5.44 14.10
C TRP A 67 -12.44 5.33 14.70
N VAL A 68 -11.53 4.58 14.07
CA VAL A 68 -10.13 4.49 14.52
C VAL A 68 -9.44 5.86 14.41
N LEU A 69 -9.64 6.58 13.31
CA LEU A 69 -9.06 7.91 13.13
C LEU A 69 -9.56 8.90 14.18
N GLU A 70 -10.84 8.87 14.50
CA GLU A 70 -11.45 9.70 15.55
C GLU A 70 -10.79 9.42 16.91
N LYS A 71 -10.72 8.13 17.31
CA LYS A 71 -10.07 7.73 18.57
C LYS A 71 -8.60 8.07 18.64
N ALA A 72 -7.93 8.13 17.51
CA ALA A 72 -6.51 8.50 17.40
C ALA A 72 -6.28 10.02 17.25
N GLY A 73 -7.34 10.85 17.14
CA GLY A 73 -7.22 12.28 16.85
C GLY A 73 -6.64 12.57 15.45
N LEU A 74 -6.84 11.67 14.51
CA LEU A 74 -6.24 11.71 13.17
C LEU A 74 -7.26 11.90 12.04
N GLU A 75 -8.48 12.34 12.32
CA GLU A 75 -9.53 12.51 11.31
C GLU A 75 -9.19 13.54 10.23
N LYS A 76 -8.49 14.59 10.63
CA LYS A 76 -8.12 15.70 9.77
C LYS A 76 -6.64 15.71 9.44
N GLY A 77 -6.31 16.07 8.22
CA GLY A 77 -4.95 16.37 7.81
C GLY A 77 -4.52 17.79 8.23
N PRO A 78 -3.25 18.15 7.98
CA PRO A 78 -2.69 19.44 8.37
C PRO A 78 -3.44 20.66 7.80
N LEU A 79 -4.09 20.50 6.66
CA LEU A 79 -4.89 21.53 5.98
C LEU A 79 -6.40 21.40 6.23
N GLY A 80 -6.81 20.65 7.25
CA GLY A 80 -8.21 20.43 7.61
C GLY A 80 -8.96 19.43 6.73
N GLN A 81 -8.33 18.84 5.70
CA GLN A 81 -8.93 17.84 4.83
C GLN A 81 -9.21 16.53 5.59
N SER A 82 -10.35 15.90 5.30
CA SER A 82 -10.71 14.61 5.90
C SER A 82 -9.84 13.49 5.33
N ARG A 83 -9.37 12.62 6.21
CA ARG A 83 -8.63 11.41 5.81
C ARG A 83 -9.60 10.30 5.43
N THR A 84 -9.25 9.56 4.39
CA THR A 84 -10.00 8.42 3.87
C THR A 84 -9.10 7.19 3.80
N LEU A 85 -9.66 6.01 3.54
CA LEU A 85 -8.86 4.79 3.28
C LEU A 85 -7.80 5.00 2.18
N TYR A 86 -8.09 5.88 1.21
CA TYR A 86 -7.13 6.18 0.15
C TYR A 86 -5.85 6.87 0.66
N CYS A 87 -5.91 7.54 1.81
CA CYS A 87 -4.73 8.13 2.45
C CYS A 87 -3.70 7.08 2.86
N LEU A 88 -4.11 5.84 3.15
CA LEU A 88 -3.19 4.74 3.43
C LEU A 88 -2.28 4.44 2.23
N ARG A 89 -2.83 4.52 1.03
CA ARG A 89 -2.05 4.37 -0.21
C ARG A 89 -1.03 5.49 -0.37
N HIS A 90 -1.44 6.75 -0.15
CA HIS A 90 -0.52 7.88 -0.18
C HIS A 90 0.60 7.72 0.84
N THR A 91 0.27 7.38 2.07
CA THR A 91 1.24 7.12 3.13
C THR A 91 2.23 6.01 2.75
N ALA A 92 1.73 4.89 2.21
CA ALA A 92 2.58 3.78 1.80
C ALA A 92 3.58 4.18 0.70
N ILE A 93 3.14 4.92 -0.32
CA ILE A 93 4.02 5.41 -1.38
C ILE A 93 5.05 6.40 -0.83
N THR A 94 4.62 7.37 -0.01
CA THR A 94 5.51 8.35 0.63
C THR A 94 6.60 7.67 1.47
N LEU A 95 6.21 6.73 2.33
CA LEU A 95 7.17 6.00 3.17
C LEU A 95 8.15 5.17 2.32
N ARG A 96 7.71 4.63 1.18
CA ARG A 96 8.62 3.90 0.27
C ARG A 96 9.60 4.82 -0.44
N LEU A 97 9.20 6.03 -0.79
CA LEU A 97 10.09 7.04 -1.35
C LEU A 97 11.12 7.52 -0.32
N LEU A 98 10.66 7.77 0.91
CA LEU A 98 11.53 8.29 1.98
C LEU A 98 12.51 7.24 2.53
N TYR A 99 12.07 6.00 2.71
CA TYR A 99 12.82 4.97 3.43
C TYR A 99 13.14 3.73 2.59
N GLY A 100 12.68 3.67 1.36
CA GLY A 100 12.91 2.54 0.45
C GLY A 100 14.24 2.65 -0.26
N GLN A 101 15.32 2.31 0.40
CA GLN A 101 16.70 2.41 -0.09
C GLN A 101 16.83 2.02 -1.58
N GLY A 102 17.03 3.03 -2.44
CA GLY A 102 17.30 2.83 -3.87
C GLY A 102 16.14 2.30 -4.71
N ILE A 103 14.90 2.34 -4.22
CA ILE A 103 13.77 1.95 -5.07
C ILE A 103 13.62 2.92 -6.24
N ASP A 104 13.62 2.40 -7.46
CA ASP A 104 13.38 3.23 -8.63
C ASP A 104 11.89 3.57 -8.78
N MET A 105 11.63 4.73 -9.36
CA MET A 105 10.28 5.29 -9.51
C MET A 105 9.36 4.41 -10.37
N LEU A 106 9.91 3.71 -11.37
CA LEU A 106 9.13 2.84 -12.25
C LEU A 106 8.67 1.59 -11.50
N THR A 107 9.55 0.96 -10.74
CA THR A 107 9.21 -0.19 -9.89
C THR A 107 8.15 0.19 -8.85
N LEU A 108 8.33 1.33 -8.18
CA LEU A 108 7.34 1.82 -7.22
C LEU A 108 6.00 2.10 -7.88
N ALA A 109 5.98 2.82 -9.00
CA ALA A 109 4.77 3.16 -9.73
C ALA A 109 4.01 1.91 -10.20
N ARG A 110 4.71 0.92 -10.77
CA ARG A 110 4.13 -0.36 -11.19
C ARG A 110 3.52 -1.11 -10.01
N ASN A 111 4.27 -1.26 -8.92
CA ASN A 111 3.78 -1.97 -7.73
C ASN A 111 2.63 -1.22 -7.05
N ALA A 112 2.62 0.09 -7.10
CA ALA A 112 1.50 0.91 -6.63
C ALA A 112 0.35 1.02 -7.64
N ARG A 113 0.43 0.40 -8.82
CA ARG A 113 -0.55 0.49 -9.92
C ARG A 113 -0.91 1.94 -10.27
N THR A 114 0.12 2.75 -10.49
CA THR A 114 0.02 4.15 -10.91
C THR A 114 1.07 4.45 -11.99
N SER A 115 1.15 5.68 -12.45
CA SER A 115 2.20 6.11 -13.37
C SER A 115 3.34 6.83 -12.62
N VAL A 116 4.53 6.85 -13.23
CA VAL A 116 5.67 7.62 -12.70
C VAL A 116 5.30 9.09 -12.57
N ASN A 117 4.63 9.69 -13.56
CA ASN A 117 4.19 11.07 -13.52
C ASN A 117 3.27 11.37 -12.32
N MET A 118 2.40 10.42 -11.95
CA MET A 118 1.54 10.58 -10.77
C MET A 118 2.36 10.52 -9.49
N VAL A 119 3.35 9.61 -9.41
CA VAL A 119 4.25 9.56 -8.26
C VAL A 119 5.06 10.86 -8.16
N GLU A 120 5.63 11.33 -9.25
CA GLU A 120 6.38 12.57 -9.30
C GLU A 120 5.52 13.78 -8.89
N ARG A 121 4.35 13.94 -9.51
CA ARG A 121 3.46 15.08 -9.24
C ARG A 121 3.01 15.18 -7.78
N PHE A 122 2.69 14.06 -7.14
CA PHE A 122 2.12 14.06 -5.79
C PHE A 122 3.16 13.88 -4.69
N TYR A 123 4.33 13.33 -4.98
CA TYR A 123 5.30 12.95 -3.96
C TYR A 123 6.68 13.57 -4.13
N ALA A 124 6.97 14.25 -5.26
CA ALA A 124 8.28 14.88 -5.49
C ALA A 124 8.64 15.91 -4.42
N SER A 125 7.64 16.58 -3.83
CA SER A 125 7.86 17.58 -2.78
C SER A 125 8.43 16.98 -1.47
N VAL A 126 8.32 15.67 -1.27
CA VAL A 126 8.90 14.98 -0.10
C VAL A 126 10.29 14.42 -0.37
N LEU A 127 10.78 14.53 -1.62
CA LEU A 127 12.11 14.10 -2.03
C LEU A 127 13.02 15.33 -2.10
N SER A 128 14.06 15.38 -1.27
CA SER A 128 15.17 16.30 -1.47
C SER A 128 16.35 15.60 -2.13
N GLY A 129 17.16 16.35 -2.88
CA GLY A 129 18.40 15.82 -3.47
C GLY A 129 19.35 15.23 -2.44
N GLU A 130 19.30 15.73 -1.20
CA GLU A 130 20.13 15.26 -0.09
C GLU A 130 19.73 13.89 0.44
N MET A 131 18.49 13.45 0.26
CA MET A 131 18.03 12.15 0.72
C MET A 131 18.70 10.97 0.00
N ASN A 132 19.25 11.19 -1.18
CA ASN A 132 19.82 10.16 -2.05
C ASN A 132 21.29 10.44 -2.42
N VAL A 133 22.01 11.25 -1.63
CA VAL A 133 23.42 11.62 -1.91
C VAL A 133 24.28 10.38 -2.13
N GLY A 134 24.14 9.35 -1.29
CA GLY A 134 24.89 8.10 -1.45
C GLY A 134 24.62 7.40 -2.77
N LEU A 135 23.38 7.43 -3.27
CA LEU A 135 23.00 6.87 -4.57
C LEU A 135 23.52 7.72 -5.73
N LEU A 136 23.44 9.06 -5.61
CA LEU A 136 23.97 9.98 -6.60
C LEU A 136 25.50 9.86 -6.74
N GLN A 137 26.20 9.55 -5.66
CA GLN A 137 27.62 9.38 -5.63
C GLN A 137 28.08 7.94 -5.88
N SER A 138 27.17 6.96 -5.93
CA SER A 138 27.50 5.57 -6.17
C SER A 138 28.05 5.39 -7.59
N ARG A 139 29.23 4.76 -7.70
CA ARG A 139 29.79 4.31 -8.98
C ARG A 139 29.42 2.86 -9.21
N ARG A 140 29.02 2.52 -10.42
CA ARG A 140 28.84 1.14 -10.82
C ARG A 140 30.19 0.42 -10.64
N SER A 141 30.29 -0.56 -9.73
CA SER A 141 31.47 -1.41 -9.67
C SER A 141 31.57 -2.13 -11.02
N ARG A 142 32.65 -1.88 -11.77
CA ARG A 142 33.00 -2.73 -12.90
C ARG A 142 33.31 -4.10 -12.30
N GLY A 143 32.44 -5.08 -12.55
CA GLY A 143 32.72 -6.48 -12.23
C GLY A 143 34.02 -6.88 -12.91
N SER A 144 34.92 -7.41 -12.11
CA SER A 144 36.14 -8.07 -12.54
C SER A 144 35.75 -9.42 -13.12
#